data_5223a69de9565d9fc8cdaf9202effb5a
#
_entry.id   5223a69de9565d9fc8cdaf9202effb5a
#
_cell.length_a   1.000
_cell.length_b   1.000
_cell.length_c   1.000
_cell.angle_alpha   90.00
_cell.angle_beta   90.00
_cell.angle_gamma   90.00
#
_symmetry.space_group_name_H-M   'P 1'
#
loop_
_entity.id
_entity.type
_entity.pdbx_description
1 polymer ?
#
loop_
_entity_poly.entity_id
_entity_poly.type
_entity_poly.pdbx_seq_one_letter_code
_entity_poly.pdbx_strand_id
1 'polypeptide(L)'
;MKDANLADIKVVRYVLRRFGIRAKHRLGQNFLVCPDIVAEIAAAAELAEGAFVLEIGAGIGTLTQALAETGANVTTFEIDKSLENVLTHTLEAYNNVHIIYEDVLKANLKEILGDNNWHAAANLPYYIT
;
A
#
# COMPACT_ATOMS: atom_id res chain seq x y z
N MET A 1 3.27 -6.61 -10.98
CA MET A 1 3.98 -5.56 -11.79
C MET A 1 5.35 -5.23 -11.19
N LYS A 2 6.14 -6.26 -10.97
CA LYS A 2 7.43 -6.10 -10.28
C LYS A 2 8.44 -5.23 -11.03
N ASP A 3 8.38 -5.22 -12.36
CA ASP A 3 9.30 -4.47 -13.21
C ASP A 3 8.83 -3.04 -13.51
N ALA A 4 7.70 -2.62 -12.95
CA ALA A 4 7.15 -1.30 -13.11
C ALA A 4 7.13 -0.56 -11.77
N ASN A 5 7.45 0.74 -11.79
CA ASN A 5 7.37 1.58 -10.59
C ASN A 5 5.97 2.16 -10.47
N LEU A 6 5.22 1.71 -9.47
CA LEU A 6 3.84 2.16 -9.22
C LEU A 6 3.74 3.61 -8.74
N ALA A 7 4.87 4.31 -8.56
CA ALA A 7 4.89 5.74 -8.28
C ALA A 7 5.17 6.58 -9.54
N ASP A 8 5.54 5.96 -10.66
CA ASP A 8 5.71 6.64 -11.94
C ASP A 8 4.35 7.02 -12.50
N ILE A 9 4.19 8.30 -12.85
CA ILE A 9 2.90 8.81 -13.34
C ILE A 9 2.38 8.08 -14.57
N LYS A 10 3.27 7.64 -15.46
CA LYS A 10 2.88 6.89 -16.66
C LYS A 10 2.31 5.52 -16.28
N VAL A 11 2.94 4.86 -15.32
CA VAL A 11 2.48 3.57 -14.79
C VAL A 11 1.15 3.74 -14.07
N VAL A 12 1.04 4.75 -13.21
CA VAL A 12 -0.21 5.05 -12.49
C VAL A 12 -1.36 5.30 -13.48
N ARG A 13 -1.14 6.13 -14.50
CA ARG A 13 -2.16 6.39 -15.54
C ARG A 13 -2.57 5.13 -16.27
N TYR A 14 -1.61 4.27 -16.61
CA TYR A 14 -1.90 2.99 -17.25
C TYR A 14 -2.77 2.11 -16.35
N VAL A 15 -2.41 1.97 -15.09
CA VAL A 15 -3.13 1.13 -14.13
C VAL A 15 -4.55 1.65 -13.92
N LEU A 16 -4.71 2.96 -13.69
CA LEU A 16 -6.03 3.56 -13.47
C LEU A 16 -6.94 3.37 -14.70
N ARG A 17 -6.39 3.53 -15.89
CA ARG A 17 -7.14 3.35 -17.14
C ARG A 17 -7.48 1.89 -17.38
N ARG A 18 -6.52 1.01 -17.20
CA ARG A 18 -6.66 -0.44 -17.42
C ARG A 18 -7.76 -1.06 -16.56
N PHE A 19 -7.90 -0.59 -15.31
CA PHE A 19 -8.88 -1.10 -14.35
C PHE A 19 -10.09 -0.19 -14.17
N GLY A 20 -10.18 0.92 -14.91
CA GLY A 20 -11.31 1.84 -14.83
C GLY A 20 -11.47 2.50 -13.47
N ILE A 21 -10.35 2.84 -12.82
CA ILE A 21 -10.35 3.37 -11.46
C ILE A 21 -10.42 4.88 -11.46
N ARG A 22 -11.28 5.43 -10.59
CA ARG A 22 -11.35 6.85 -10.29
C ARG A 22 -11.14 7.06 -8.79
N ALA A 23 -10.41 8.12 -8.43
CA ALA A 23 -10.25 8.49 -7.03
C ALA A 23 -11.62 8.80 -6.41
N LYS A 24 -11.86 8.24 -5.23
CA LYS A 24 -13.10 8.43 -4.47
C LYS A 24 -12.84 9.43 -3.34
N HIS A 25 -13.25 10.67 -3.53
CA HIS A 25 -13.02 11.74 -2.55
C HIS A 25 -13.57 11.40 -1.16
N ARG A 26 -14.72 10.74 -1.08
CA ARG A 26 -15.32 10.33 0.19
C ARG A 26 -14.45 9.34 0.98
N LEU A 27 -13.59 8.59 0.29
CA LEU A 27 -12.62 7.69 0.91
C LEU A 27 -11.23 8.32 1.01
N GLY A 28 -11.08 9.58 0.58
CA GLY A 28 -9.82 10.30 0.62
C GLY A 28 -8.74 9.72 -0.27
N GLN A 29 -9.12 9.05 -1.34
CA GLN A 29 -8.15 8.44 -2.23
C GLN A 29 -7.27 9.50 -2.90
N ASN A 30 -5.97 9.31 -2.75
CA ASN A 30 -4.95 10.16 -3.33
C ASN A 30 -3.79 9.25 -3.77
N PHE A 31 -3.72 9.01 -5.06
CA PHE A 31 -2.71 8.08 -5.60
C PHE A 31 -1.37 8.78 -5.75
N LEU A 32 -0.36 8.29 -5.02
CA LEU A 32 1.00 8.84 -5.07
C LEU A 32 1.61 8.65 -6.45
N VAL A 33 2.15 9.75 -7.00
CA VAL A 33 2.76 9.76 -8.35
C VAL A 33 4.18 10.31 -8.34
N CYS A 34 4.84 10.36 -7.19
CA CYS A 34 6.19 10.88 -7.06
C CYS A 34 7.13 9.79 -6.53
N PRO A 35 7.96 9.18 -7.40
CA PRO A 35 8.88 8.12 -6.99
C PRO A 35 9.82 8.51 -5.86
N ASP A 36 10.33 9.74 -5.87
CA ASP A 36 11.27 10.22 -4.86
C ASP A 36 10.64 10.28 -3.48
N ILE A 37 9.39 10.77 -3.39
CA ILE A 37 8.68 10.85 -2.10
C ILE A 37 8.38 9.44 -1.58
N VAL A 38 7.94 8.55 -2.45
CA VAL A 38 7.66 7.16 -2.06
C VAL A 38 8.93 6.46 -1.55
N ALA A 39 10.05 6.67 -2.23
CA ALA A 39 11.35 6.13 -1.81
C ALA A 39 11.77 6.72 -0.45
N GLU A 40 11.56 8.01 -0.21
CA GLU A 40 11.84 8.64 1.07
C GLU A 40 11.02 8.08 2.20
N ILE A 41 9.71 7.84 1.97
CA ILE A 41 8.84 7.24 2.98
C ILE A 41 9.33 5.84 3.35
N ALA A 42 9.64 5.03 2.35
CA ALA A 42 10.14 3.67 2.57
C ALA A 42 11.49 3.68 3.30
N ALA A 43 12.39 4.59 2.93
CA ALA A 43 13.70 4.74 3.59
C ALA A 43 13.56 5.25 5.02
N ALA A 44 12.64 6.19 5.27
CA ALA A 44 12.41 6.74 6.60
C ALA A 44 11.88 5.69 7.60
N ALA A 45 11.24 4.64 7.11
CA ALA A 45 10.77 3.54 7.95
C ALA A 45 11.93 2.67 8.48
N GLU A 46 13.14 2.81 7.92
CA GLU A 46 14.35 2.08 8.34
C GLU A 46 14.13 0.57 8.47
N LEU A 47 13.44 0.00 7.49
CA LEU A 47 13.05 -1.40 7.53
C LEU A 47 14.22 -2.32 7.20
N ALA A 48 14.49 -3.27 8.09
CA ALA A 48 15.39 -4.38 7.81
C ALA A 48 14.65 -5.47 7.06
N GLU A 49 15.39 -6.34 6.36
CA GLU A 49 14.82 -7.53 5.76
C GLU A 49 14.12 -8.38 6.83
N GLY A 50 12.90 -8.81 6.55
CA GLY A 50 12.10 -9.58 7.51
C GLY A 50 11.37 -8.75 8.57
N ALA A 51 11.58 -7.43 8.62
CA ALA A 51 10.82 -6.56 9.50
C ALA A 51 9.32 -6.62 9.16
N PHE A 52 8.46 -6.36 10.15
CA PHE A 52 7.02 -6.30 9.94
C PHE A 52 6.57 -4.86 9.78
N VAL A 53 5.82 -4.56 8.73
CA VAL A 53 5.26 -3.23 8.51
C VAL A 53 3.76 -3.32 8.24
N LEU A 54 3.03 -2.43 8.90
CA LEU A 54 1.59 -2.25 8.71
C LEU A 54 1.37 -1.01 7.85
N GLU A 55 0.73 -1.18 6.71
CA GLU A 55 0.31 -0.06 5.87
C GLU A 55 -1.19 0.14 5.98
N ILE A 56 -1.63 1.39 6.00
CA ILE A 56 -3.04 1.75 5.99
C ILE A 56 -3.32 2.50 4.70
N GLY A 57 -4.21 1.92 3.87
CA GLY A 57 -4.58 2.50 2.59
C GLY A 57 -3.63 2.11 1.45
N ALA A 58 -3.82 0.91 0.91
CA ALA A 58 -2.97 0.40 -0.16
C ALA A 58 -3.10 1.18 -1.47
N GLY A 59 -4.30 1.71 -1.77
CA GLY A 59 -4.58 2.34 -3.05
C GLY A 59 -4.39 1.37 -4.20
N ILE A 60 -3.50 1.71 -5.13
CA ILE A 60 -3.11 0.81 -6.22
C ILE A 60 -1.83 0.02 -5.92
N GLY A 61 -1.30 0.14 -4.70
CA GLY A 61 -0.11 -0.58 -4.26
C GLY A 61 1.20 0.18 -4.34
N THR A 62 1.16 1.49 -4.54
CA THR A 62 2.36 2.32 -4.76
C THR A 62 3.33 2.26 -3.59
N LEU A 63 2.88 2.63 -2.39
CA LEU A 63 3.74 2.56 -1.20
C LEU A 63 3.97 1.11 -0.79
N THR A 64 2.97 0.25 -0.95
CA THR A 64 3.09 -1.18 -0.67
C THR A 64 4.25 -1.81 -1.43
N GLN A 65 4.37 -1.51 -2.72
CA GLN A 65 5.48 -1.98 -3.56
C GLN A 65 6.83 -1.55 -2.99
N ALA A 66 6.98 -0.27 -2.67
CA ALA A 66 8.23 0.25 -2.14
C ALA A 66 8.61 -0.41 -0.81
N LEU A 67 7.64 -0.61 0.08
CA LEU A 67 7.85 -1.30 1.35
C LEU A 67 8.23 -2.77 1.13
N ALA A 68 7.55 -3.45 0.22
CA ALA A 68 7.83 -4.86 -0.08
C ALA A 68 9.23 -5.06 -0.66
N GLU A 69 9.71 -4.12 -1.46
CA GLU A 69 11.05 -4.18 -2.07
C GLU A 69 12.19 -3.97 -1.07
N THR A 70 11.90 -3.50 0.14
CA THR A 70 12.89 -3.50 1.23
C THR A 70 13.16 -4.88 1.80
N GLY A 71 12.34 -5.88 1.46
CA GLY A 71 12.39 -7.21 2.04
C GLY A 71 11.53 -7.37 3.29
N ALA A 72 10.81 -6.34 3.71
CA ALA A 72 9.92 -6.39 4.86
C ALA A 72 8.67 -7.24 4.57
N ASN A 73 8.06 -7.75 5.63
CA ASN A 73 6.75 -8.39 5.57
C ASN A 73 5.68 -7.30 5.70
N VAL A 74 4.93 -7.07 4.63
CA VAL A 74 3.95 -5.98 4.57
C VAL A 74 2.54 -6.53 4.75
N THR A 75 1.84 -6.02 5.76
CA THR A 75 0.39 -6.20 5.89
C THR A 75 -0.26 -4.87 5.61
N THR A 76 -1.13 -4.82 4.60
CA THR A 76 -1.77 -3.59 4.19
C THR A 76 -3.29 -3.71 4.28
N PHE A 77 -3.92 -2.65 4.78
CA PHE A 77 -5.37 -2.54 4.84
C PHE A 77 -5.87 -1.64 3.72
N GLU A 78 -6.92 -2.08 3.05
CA GLU A 78 -7.62 -1.29 2.05
C GLU A 78 -9.12 -1.41 2.27
N ILE A 79 -9.77 -0.28 2.52
CA ILE A 79 -11.22 -0.24 2.78
C ILE A 79 -12.05 -0.37 1.50
N ASP A 80 -11.48 0.02 0.37
CA ASP A 80 -12.17 0.01 -0.93
C ASP A 80 -12.00 -1.33 -1.63
N LYS A 81 -13.00 -2.21 -1.48
CA LYS A 81 -12.97 -3.54 -2.11
C LYS A 81 -12.97 -3.50 -3.63
N SER A 82 -13.37 -2.38 -4.24
CA SER A 82 -13.33 -2.24 -5.70
C SER A 82 -11.88 -2.23 -6.24
N LEU A 83 -10.88 -2.04 -5.37
CA LEU A 83 -9.47 -2.09 -5.72
C LEU A 83 -8.87 -3.49 -5.69
N GLU A 84 -9.65 -4.51 -5.32
CA GLU A 84 -9.14 -5.89 -5.20
C GLU A 84 -8.49 -6.39 -6.49
N ASN A 85 -9.14 -6.20 -7.63
CA ASN A 85 -8.61 -6.66 -8.92
C ASN A 85 -7.30 -5.97 -9.28
N VAL A 86 -7.21 -4.66 -9.07
CA VAL A 86 -5.99 -3.92 -9.38
C VAL A 86 -4.85 -4.31 -8.43
N LEU A 87 -5.13 -4.45 -7.14
CA LEU A 87 -4.13 -4.82 -6.15
C LEU A 87 -3.61 -6.24 -6.39
N THR A 88 -4.48 -7.16 -6.75
CA THR A 88 -4.06 -8.51 -7.14
C THR A 88 -3.08 -8.43 -8.31
N HIS A 89 -3.38 -7.62 -9.32
CA HIS A 89 -2.50 -7.48 -10.48
C HIS A 89 -1.18 -6.79 -10.15
N THR A 90 -1.21 -5.69 -9.41
CA THR A 90 0.00 -4.88 -9.15
C THR A 90 0.94 -5.56 -8.17
N LEU A 91 0.43 -6.33 -7.23
CA LEU A 91 1.19 -6.89 -6.11
C LEU A 91 1.36 -8.41 -6.15
N GLU A 92 0.82 -9.11 -7.16
CA GLU A 92 0.88 -10.58 -7.23
C GLU A 92 2.30 -11.16 -7.22
N ALA A 93 3.27 -10.40 -7.72
CA ALA A 93 4.66 -10.85 -7.79
C ALA A 93 5.39 -10.78 -6.43
N TYR A 94 4.77 -10.18 -5.42
CA TYR A 94 5.35 -10.01 -4.09
C TYR A 94 4.75 -11.01 -3.11
N ASN A 95 5.54 -12.00 -2.70
CA ASN A 95 5.11 -13.04 -1.76
C ASN A 95 5.15 -12.56 -0.28
N ASN A 96 5.70 -11.38 -0.04
CA ASN A 96 5.83 -10.76 1.28
C ASN A 96 4.78 -9.67 1.54
N VAL A 97 3.70 -9.65 0.75
CA VAL A 97 2.58 -8.71 0.92
C VAL A 97 1.31 -9.47 1.27
N HIS A 98 0.64 -9.03 2.32
CA HIS A 98 -0.66 -9.54 2.74
C HIS A 98 -1.66 -8.39 2.77
N ILE A 99 -2.76 -8.54 2.02
CA ILE A 99 -3.76 -7.48 1.86
C ILE A 99 -5.03 -7.87 2.62
N ILE A 100 -5.54 -6.95 3.44
CA ILE A 100 -6.77 -7.12 4.19
C ILE A 100 -7.77 -6.05 3.77
N TYR A 101 -8.89 -6.45 3.19
CA TYR A 101 -9.93 -5.53 2.70
C TYR A 101 -10.93 -5.22 3.81
N GLU A 102 -10.47 -4.47 4.80
CA GLU A 102 -11.25 -4.06 5.97
C GLU A 102 -10.87 -2.65 6.39
N ASP A 103 -11.76 -2.04 7.17
CA ASP A 103 -11.43 -0.81 7.89
C ASP A 103 -10.50 -1.18 9.06
N VAL A 104 -9.30 -0.62 9.08
CA VAL A 104 -8.32 -0.88 10.13
C VAL A 104 -8.85 -0.54 11.52
N LEU A 105 -9.73 0.45 11.63
CA LEU A 105 -10.34 0.85 12.92
C LEU A 105 -11.31 -0.20 13.46
N LYS A 106 -11.81 -1.09 12.60
CA LYS A 106 -12.74 -2.16 12.97
C LYS A 106 -12.06 -3.53 13.06
N ALA A 107 -10.79 -3.60 12.69
CA ALA A 107 -10.04 -4.86 12.67
C ALA A 107 -9.53 -5.23 14.06
N ASN A 108 -9.41 -6.52 14.32
CA ASN A 108 -8.74 -7.01 15.53
C ASN A 108 -7.23 -7.02 15.30
N LEU A 109 -6.59 -5.87 15.51
CA LEU A 109 -5.16 -5.69 15.27
C LEU A 109 -4.31 -6.59 16.16
N LYS A 110 -4.74 -6.84 17.38
CA LYS A 110 -4.00 -7.70 18.31
C LYS A 110 -3.88 -9.11 17.78
N GLU A 111 -4.95 -9.63 17.19
CA GLU A 111 -4.95 -10.96 16.58
C GLU A 111 -4.11 -10.99 15.30
N ILE A 112 -4.24 -9.95 14.46
CA ILE A 112 -3.56 -9.87 13.17
C ILE A 112 -2.05 -9.68 13.34
N LEU A 113 -1.64 -8.77 14.23
CA LEU A 113 -0.24 -8.39 14.41
C LEU A 113 0.51 -9.33 15.34
N GLY A 114 -0.19 -10.00 16.25
CA GLY A 114 0.46 -10.87 17.25
C GLY A 114 1.43 -10.12 18.14
N ASP A 115 2.50 -10.79 18.56
CA ASP A 115 3.49 -10.24 19.50
C ASP A 115 4.74 -9.68 18.81
N ASN A 116 4.73 -9.55 17.50
CA ASN A 116 5.86 -9.01 16.74
C ASN A 116 5.96 -7.49 16.89
N ASN A 117 7.16 -6.96 16.70
CA ASN A 117 7.38 -5.53 16.63
C ASN A 117 7.03 -5.03 15.22
N TRP A 118 6.11 -4.07 15.14
CA TRP A 118 5.60 -3.55 13.89
C TRP A 118 5.99 -2.09 13.69
N HIS A 119 6.33 -1.77 12.44
CA HIS A 119 6.41 -0.38 11.96
C HIS A 119 5.09 -0.06 11.27
N ALA A 120 4.70 1.20 11.29
CA ALA A 120 3.48 1.66 10.62
C ALA A 120 3.80 2.69 9.55
N ALA A 121 3.15 2.57 8.40
CA ALA A 121 3.27 3.50 7.30
C ALA A 121 1.88 3.76 6.72
N ALA A 122 1.64 4.97 6.27
CA ALA A 122 0.36 5.32 5.67
C ALA A 122 0.50 6.52 4.74
N ASN A 123 -0.27 6.49 3.65
CA ASN A 123 -0.57 7.67 2.85
C ASN A 123 -1.99 8.08 3.22
N LEU A 124 -2.13 8.83 4.31
CA LEU A 124 -3.43 9.20 4.86
C LEU A 124 -4.14 10.24 4.00
N PRO A 125 -5.47 10.13 3.88
CA PRO A 125 -6.26 11.20 3.29
C PRO A 125 -6.08 12.51 4.05
N TYR A 126 -5.86 13.61 3.34
CA TYR A 126 -5.57 14.89 3.96
C TYR A 126 -6.70 15.39 4.88
N TYR A 127 -7.94 14.95 4.67
CA TYR A 127 -9.07 15.40 5.47
C TYR A 127 -9.20 14.70 6.84
N ILE A 128 -8.39 13.68 7.09
CA ILE A 128 -8.37 13.00 8.39
C ILE A 128 -7.08 13.25 9.18
N THR A 129 -6.19 14.00 8.60
CA THR A 129 -4.97 14.40 9.30
C THR A 129 -5.21 15.72 10.06
#